data_5d5fae97869b8d1f978976dda40a284e
#
_entry.id   5d5fae97869b8d1f978976dda40a284e
#
_cell.length_a   1.000
_cell.length_b   1.000
_cell.length_c   1.000
_cell.angle_alpha   90.00
_cell.angle_beta   90.00
_cell.angle_gamma   90.00
#
_symmetry.space_group_name_H-M   'P 1'
#
loop_
_entity.id
_entity.type
_entity.pdbx_description
1 polymer ?
#
loop_
_entity_poly.entity_id
_entity_poly.type
_entity_poly.pdbx_seq_one_letter_code
_entity_poly.pdbx_strand_id
1 'polypeptide(L)'
;MKYIIGLIAGLVFLFACNTTKDSKENSVNKSITKNDTLRIANDELEYEVIIIDAGFSSWMATYGKPRGFYSQAYLEARNLDWVTAWNMNFYSGRRGDFYQNTIDYQSGIDYGYEVNYLLYNYLVYFQNTNKIKLGSFVARP
;
A
#
# COMPACT_ATOMS: atom_id res chain seq x y z
N MET A 1 5.13 -37.00 71.01
CA MET A 1 6.44 -37.41 70.41
C MET A 1 6.24 -37.56 68.91
N LYS A 2 7.19 -37.03 68.21
CA LYS A 2 7.42 -37.08 66.74
C LYS A 2 6.77 -36.00 65.91
N TYR A 3 7.57 -35.04 65.65
CA TYR A 3 7.40 -33.92 64.72
C TYR A 3 7.52 -34.41 63.28
N ILE A 4 6.56 -34.04 62.41
CA ILE A 4 6.75 -34.17 60.97
C ILE A 4 6.68 -32.73 60.44
N ILE A 5 7.80 -32.21 60.09
CA ILE A 5 7.97 -30.93 59.44
C ILE A 5 7.69 -31.18 57.95
N GLY A 6 6.50 -30.71 57.54
CA GLY A 6 6.17 -30.69 56.13
C GLY A 6 6.71 -29.40 55.49
N LEU A 7 7.73 -29.53 54.66
CA LEU A 7 8.33 -28.46 53.89
C LEU A 7 7.40 -28.16 52.71
N ILE A 8 6.63 -27.07 52.82
CA ILE A 8 5.85 -26.57 51.67
C ILE A 8 6.78 -25.67 50.85
N ALA A 9 7.31 -26.20 49.76
CA ALA A 9 8.02 -25.43 48.77
C ALA A 9 7.02 -24.56 47.99
N GLY A 10 6.98 -23.28 48.31
CA GLY A 10 6.19 -22.28 47.59
C GLY A 10 6.76 -22.06 46.19
N LEU A 11 6.06 -22.55 45.18
CA LEU A 11 6.36 -22.28 43.77
C LEU A 11 5.86 -20.88 43.43
N VAL A 12 6.74 -19.91 43.45
CA VAL A 12 6.44 -18.54 43.00
C VAL A 12 6.44 -18.54 41.48
N PHE A 13 5.26 -18.58 40.86
CA PHE A 13 5.13 -18.29 39.43
C PHE A 13 5.24 -16.78 39.22
N LEU A 14 6.42 -16.36 38.76
CA LEU A 14 6.59 -15.03 38.21
C LEU A 14 5.90 -14.99 36.84
N PHE A 15 4.69 -14.47 36.78
CA PHE A 15 4.09 -14.05 35.53
C PHE A 15 4.84 -12.80 35.05
N ALA A 16 5.83 -13.01 34.20
CA ALA A 16 6.38 -11.93 33.41
C ALA A 16 5.31 -11.50 32.40
N CYS A 17 4.59 -10.42 32.71
CA CYS A 17 3.81 -9.69 31.71
C CYS A 17 4.79 -9.11 30.70
N ASN A 18 4.97 -9.83 29.59
CA ASN A 18 5.60 -9.30 28.40
C ASN A 18 4.61 -8.37 27.72
N THR A 19 4.64 -7.10 28.09
CA THR A 19 3.91 -6.04 27.37
C THR A 19 4.66 -5.80 26.07
N THR A 20 4.46 -6.64 25.08
CA THR A 20 4.75 -6.29 23.71
C THR A 20 3.81 -5.16 23.34
N LYS A 21 4.36 -3.95 23.23
CA LYS A 21 3.70 -2.87 22.49
C LYS A 21 3.55 -3.39 21.06
N ASP A 22 2.37 -3.87 20.73
CA ASP A 22 1.95 -4.02 19.35
C ASP A 22 1.93 -2.62 18.74
N SER A 23 3.03 -2.28 18.09
CA SER A 23 2.98 -1.30 17.03
C SER A 23 2.03 -1.89 16.01
N LYS A 24 0.83 -1.34 15.88
CA LYS A 24 -0.08 -1.63 14.78
C LYS A 24 0.62 -1.18 13.50
N GLU A 25 1.48 -2.04 12.98
CA GLU A 25 1.85 -1.99 11.57
C GLU A 25 0.58 -2.33 10.81
N ASN A 26 0.02 -1.35 10.12
CA ASN A 26 -1.05 -1.56 9.15
C ASN A 26 -0.57 -2.66 8.19
N SER A 27 -1.10 -3.87 8.36
CA SER A 27 -0.73 -5.00 7.54
C SER A 27 -1.35 -4.84 6.15
N VAL A 28 -0.69 -4.07 5.30
CA VAL A 28 -0.96 -4.10 3.86
C VAL A 28 -0.45 -5.45 3.36
N ASN A 29 -1.37 -6.36 3.10
CA ASN A 29 -1.05 -7.67 2.54
C ASN A 29 -0.48 -7.51 1.14
N LYS A 30 0.85 -7.57 1.03
CA LYS A 30 1.57 -7.62 -0.24
C LYS A 30 1.60 -9.07 -0.73
N SER A 31 0.58 -9.52 -1.47
CA SER A 31 0.71 -10.75 -2.25
C SER A 31 1.12 -10.41 -3.68
N ILE A 32 2.42 -10.46 -3.97
CA ILE A 32 2.90 -10.54 -5.34
C ILE A 32 2.73 -12.00 -5.75
N THR A 33 1.61 -12.31 -6.37
CA THR A 33 1.46 -13.58 -7.06
C THR A 33 2.31 -13.56 -8.32
N LYS A 34 2.83 -14.73 -8.70
CA LYS A 34 3.78 -14.96 -9.80
C LYS A 34 3.23 -14.65 -11.20
N ASN A 35 2.03 -14.09 -11.29
CA ASN A 35 1.33 -13.70 -12.51
C ASN A 35 0.99 -12.22 -12.43
N ASP A 36 1.94 -11.34 -12.78
CA ASP A 36 1.72 -9.97 -13.29
C ASP A 36 0.55 -9.14 -12.67
N THR A 37 0.05 -9.54 -11.49
CA THR A 37 -1.04 -8.90 -10.79
C THR A 37 -0.53 -8.30 -9.48
N LEU A 38 -0.62 -6.99 -9.35
CA LEU A 38 -0.37 -6.29 -8.10
C LEU A 38 -1.70 -5.98 -7.43
N ARG A 39 -1.89 -6.49 -6.21
CA ARG A 39 -2.99 -6.11 -5.34
C ARG A 39 -2.52 -5.01 -4.40
N ILE A 40 -3.18 -3.86 -4.44
CA ILE A 40 -2.99 -2.76 -3.50
C ILE A 40 -4.24 -2.72 -2.63
N ALA A 41 -4.12 -3.05 -1.35
CA ALA A 41 -5.27 -3.12 -0.46
C ALA A 41 -5.00 -2.45 0.88
N ASN A 42 -6.05 -1.89 1.46
CA ASN A 42 -6.13 -1.52 2.85
C ASN A 42 -7.35 -2.21 3.44
N ASP A 43 -7.13 -3.27 4.19
CA ASP A 43 -8.21 -4.13 4.71
C ASP A 43 -9.08 -3.40 5.76
N GLU A 44 -8.54 -2.37 6.45
CA GLU A 44 -9.31 -1.57 7.43
C GLU A 44 -10.34 -0.66 6.74
N LEU A 45 -10.06 -0.27 5.49
CA LEU A 45 -10.94 0.58 4.68
C LEU A 45 -11.76 -0.21 3.66
N GLU A 46 -11.59 -1.54 3.61
CA GLU A 46 -12.15 -2.38 2.54
C GLU A 46 -11.78 -1.86 1.13
N TYR A 47 -10.60 -1.23 1.04
CA TYR A 47 -10.12 -0.62 -0.21
C TYR A 47 -9.19 -1.57 -0.94
N GLU A 48 -9.44 -1.77 -2.23
CA GLU A 48 -8.61 -2.60 -3.10
C GLU A 48 -8.48 -2.02 -4.51
N VAL A 49 -7.24 -1.97 -5.01
CA VAL A 49 -6.93 -1.73 -6.42
C VAL A 49 -6.13 -2.92 -6.94
N ILE A 50 -6.64 -3.54 -8.00
CA ILE A 50 -5.95 -4.64 -8.67
C ILE A 50 -5.33 -4.10 -9.95
N ILE A 51 -4.00 -4.22 -10.05
CA ILE A 51 -3.23 -3.84 -11.23
C ILE A 51 -2.76 -5.13 -11.91
N ILE A 52 -3.22 -5.35 -13.14
CA ILE A 52 -2.79 -6.48 -13.97
C ILE A 52 -1.88 -5.93 -15.06
N ASP A 53 -0.58 -5.90 -14.80
CA ASP A 53 0.42 -5.40 -15.76
C ASP A 53 1.77 -6.11 -15.55
N ALA A 54 2.14 -6.94 -16.53
CA ALA A 54 3.36 -7.75 -16.50
C ALA A 54 4.66 -6.94 -16.37
N GLY A 55 4.66 -5.71 -16.85
CA GLY A 55 5.83 -4.84 -16.83
C GLY A 55 6.05 -4.09 -15.52
N PHE A 56 4.99 -3.87 -14.75
CA PHE A 56 5.05 -3.00 -13.58
C PHE A 56 6.02 -3.51 -12.50
N SER A 57 5.98 -4.79 -12.18
CA SER A 57 6.85 -5.36 -11.14
C SER A 57 8.34 -5.23 -11.49
N SER A 58 8.70 -5.47 -12.74
CA SER A 58 10.07 -5.32 -13.24
C SER A 58 10.51 -3.85 -13.27
N TRP A 59 9.62 -2.97 -13.72
CA TRP A 59 9.85 -1.53 -13.71
C TRP A 59 10.03 -1.01 -12.29
N MET A 60 9.18 -1.44 -11.37
CA MET A 60 9.23 -1.05 -9.96
C MET A 60 10.55 -1.44 -9.30
N ALA A 61 11.07 -2.63 -9.60
CA ALA A 61 12.36 -3.09 -9.08
C ALA A 61 13.55 -2.28 -9.62
N THR A 62 13.40 -1.70 -10.80
CA THR A 62 14.50 -0.97 -11.49
C THR A 62 14.45 0.53 -11.24
N TYR A 63 13.27 1.13 -11.29
CA TYR A 63 13.07 2.58 -11.29
C TYR A 63 12.31 3.11 -10.08
N GLY A 64 11.58 2.25 -9.36
CA GLY A 64 10.80 2.67 -8.20
C GLY A 64 11.69 3.28 -7.12
N LYS A 65 11.35 4.48 -6.64
CA LYS A 65 12.07 5.06 -5.50
C LYS A 65 11.83 4.22 -4.25
N PRO A 66 12.82 4.11 -3.35
CA PRO A 66 12.62 3.36 -2.12
C PRO A 66 11.53 3.97 -1.25
N ARG A 67 10.90 3.13 -0.41
CA ARG A 67 9.95 3.61 0.58
C ARG A 67 10.58 4.64 1.49
N GLY A 68 9.80 5.66 1.86
CA GLY A 68 10.29 6.80 2.65
C GLY A 68 10.98 7.91 1.84
N PHE A 69 11.23 7.70 0.52
CA PHE A 69 11.82 8.76 -0.33
C PHE A 69 10.88 9.96 -0.46
N TYR A 70 9.60 9.73 -0.64
CA TYR A 70 8.55 10.75 -0.62
C TYR A 70 7.69 10.62 0.63
N SER A 71 7.22 11.73 1.19
CA SER A 71 6.24 11.71 2.27
C SER A 71 4.86 11.24 1.76
N GLN A 72 4.03 10.71 2.65
CA GLN A 72 2.66 10.32 2.31
C GLN A 72 1.87 11.48 1.70
N ALA A 73 1.92 12.66 2.28
CA ALA A 73 1.25 13.86 1.76
C ALA A 73 1.71 14.24 0.34
N TYR A 74 3.00 14.02 0.02
CA TYR A 74 3.49 14.23 -1.35
C TYR A 74 2.85 13.23 -2.32
N LEU A 75 2.80 11.95 -1.94
CA LEU A 75 2.22 10.89 -2.74
C LEU A 75 0.72 11.13 -2.97
N GLU A 76 -0.02 11.46 -1.92
CA GLU A 76 -1.45 11.77 -1.95
C GLU A 76 -1.80 12.89 -2.93
N ALA A 77 -1.05 13.99 -2.87
CA ALA A 77 -1.28 15.12 -3.77
C ALA A 77 -1.10 14.76 -5.24
N ARG A 78 -0.13 13.88 -5.58
CA ARG A 78 0.10 13.40 -6.95
C ARG A 78 -0.94 12.39 -7.37
N ASN A 79 -1.26 11.46 -6.50
CA ASN A 79 -2.28 10.46 -6.75
C ASN A 79 -3.64 11.12 -7.03
N LEU A 80 -4.03 12.08 -6.24
CA LEU A 80 -5.30 12.78 -6.42
C LEU A 80 -5.37 13.50 -7.80
N ASP A 81 -4.31 14.22 -8.17
CA ASP A 81 -4.24 14.91 -9.47
C ASP A 81 -4.29 13.91 -10.65
N TRP A 82 -3.51 12.86 -10.58
CA TRP A 82 -3.42 11.88 -11.67
C TRP A 82 -4.64 10.97 -11.76
N VAL A 83 -5.21 10.55 -10.64
CA VAL A 83 -6.46 9.76 -10.62
C VAL A 83 -7.62 10.60 -11.14
N THR A 84 -7.70 11.88 -10.77
CA THR A 84 -8.71 12.79 -11.33
C THR A 84 -8.61 12.86 -12.85
N ALA A 85 -7.40 13.05 -13.38
CA ALA A 85 -7.16 13.08 -14.82
C ALA A 85 -7.44 11.72 -15.50
N TRP A 86 -7.09 10.60 -14.84
CA TRP A 86 -7.41 9.25 -15.30
C TRP A 86 -8.92 9.06 -15.45
N ASN A 87 -9.67 9.36 -14.40
CA ASN A 87 -11.12 9.21 -14.40
C ASN A 87 -11.82 10.13 -15.42
N MET A 88 -11.33 11.36 -15.60
CA MET A 88 -11.80 12.25 -16.66
C MET A 88 -11.58 11.66 -18.06
N ASN A 89 -10.43 11.05 -18.31
CA ASN A 89 -10.15 10.39 -19.58
C ASN A 89 -11.03 9.16 -19.80
N PHE A 90 -11.29 8.38 -18.75
CA PHE A 90 -12.24 7.26 -18.80
C PHE A 90 -13.64 7.74 -19.21
N TYR A 91 -14.21 8.71 -18.51
CA TYR A 91 -15.56 9.22 -18.80
C TYR A 91 -15.68 9.91 -20.15
N SER A 92 -14.61 10.53 -20.64
CA SER A 92 -14.61 11.17 -21.96
C SER A 92 -14.40 10.19 -23.12
N GLY A 93 -14.20 8.90 -22.83
CA GLY A 93 -13.87 7.88 -23.84
C GLY A 93 -12.53 8.11 -24.55
N ARG A 94 -11.69 9.01 -24.03
CA ARG A 94 -10.38 9.33 -24.61
C ARG A 94 -9.45 8.12 -24.43
N ARG A 95 -8.97 7.57 -25.55
CA ARG A 95 -8.06 6.40 -25.55
C ARG A 95 -8.60 5.25 -24.69
N GLY A 96 -9.82 4.78 -24.98
CA GLY A 96 -10.49 3.73 -24.22
C GLY A 96 -9.68 2.46 -23.98
N ASP A 97 -8.71 2.16 -24.85
CA ASP A 97 -7.79 1.03 -24.67
C ASP A 97 -6.88 1.16 -23.43
N PHE A 98 -6.63 2.38 -22.98
CA PHE A 98 -5.78 2.65 -21.81
C PHE A 98 -6.56 2.79 -20.52
N TYR A 99 -7.75 3.39 -20.57
CA TYR A 99 -8.57 3.70 -19.39
C TYR A 99 -9.75 2.75 -19.34
N GLN A 100 -9.54 1.51 -18.94
CA GLN A 100 -10.58 0.48 -18.94
C GLN A 100 -11.55 0.59 -17.77
N ASN A 101 -11.08 1.13 -16.64
CA ASN A 101 -11.88 1.31 -15.43
C ASN A 101 -11.51 2.64 -14.75
N THR A 102 -12.42 3.13 -13.92
CA THR A 102 -12.10 4.22 -12.99
C THR A 102 -11.25 3.71 -11.84
N ILE A 103 -10.47 4.61 -11.25
CA ILE A 103 -9.77 4.37 -9.98
C ILE A 103 -10.58 5.07 -8.89
N ASP A 104 -11.06 4.31 -7.90
CA ASP A 104 -11.72 4.87 -6.73
C ASP A 104 -10.64 5.35 -5.74
N TYR A 105 -10.39 6.65 -5.74
CA TYR A 105 -9.45 7.30 -4.85
C TYR A 105 -9.97 8.70 -4.53
N GLN A 106 -10.27 8.94 -3.28
CA GLN A 106 -10.97 10.13 -2.82
C GLN A 106 -10.11 11.00 -1.93
N SER A 107 -10.28 12.33 -2.05
CA SER A 107 -9.68 13.28 -1.14
C SER A 107 -10.26 13.14 0.27
N GLY A 108 -9.41 13.22 1.28
CA GLY A 108 -9.83 13.19 2.68
C GLY A 108 -9.92 11.79 3.30
N ILE A 109 -9.68 10.73 2.52
CA ILE A 109 -9.53 9.37 3.03
C ILE A 109 -8.04 9.08 3.22
N ASP A 110 -7.64 8.66 4.41
CA ASP A 110 -6.28 8.20 4.67
C ASP A 110 -6.12 6.73 4.27
N TYR A 111 -5.68 6.49 3.04
CA TYR A 111 -5.41 5.14 2.53
C TYR A 111 -4.14 4.51 3.08
N GLY A 112 -3.36 5.26 3.85
CA GLY A 112 -2.07 4.84 4.37
C GLY A 112 -0.93 4.96 3.35
N TYR A 113 0.30 4.89 3.89
CA TYR A 113 1.50 5.11 3.09
C TYR A 113 1.68 4.10 1.95
N GLU A 114 1.47 2.82 2.21
CA GLU A 114 1.74 1.75 1.24
C GLU A 114 0.81 1.80 0.02
N VAL A 115 -0.48 2.04 0.23
CA VAL A 115 -1.43 2.25 -0.86
C VAL A 115 -1.00 3.44 -1.71
N ASN A 116 -0.71 4.55 -1.07
CA ASN A 116 -0.26 5.76 -1.75
C ASN A 116 1.04 5.56 -2.53
N TYR A 117 1.99 4.83 -1.95
CA TYR A 117 3.27 4.52 -2.57
C TYR A 117 3.12 3.63 -3.81
N LEU A 118 2.33 2.58 -3.72
CA LEU A 118 2.12 1.65 -4.84
C LEU A 118 1.32 2.31 -5.98
N LEU A 119 0.26 3.03 -5.64
CA LEU A 119 -0.55 3.76 -6.63
C LEU A 119 0.27 4.83 -7.35
N TYR A 120 1.06 5.62 -6.62
CA TYR A 120 1.97 6.60 -7.20
C TYR A 120 2.92 5.98 -8.22
N ASN A 121 3.62 4.92 -7.83
CA ASN A 121 4.58 4.27 -8.70
C ASN A 121 3.91 3.66 -9.93
N TYR A 122 2.70 3.10 -9.78
CA TYR A 122 1.94 2.61 -10.93
C TYR A 122 1.59 3.74 -11.90
N LEU A 123 1.09 4.85 -11.41
CA LEU A 123 0.73 5.99 -12.25
C LEU A 123 1.97 6.63 -12.91
N VAL A 124 3.13 6.63 -12.25
CA VAL A 124 4.41 7.02 -12.88
C VAL A 124 4.79 6.04 -13.98
N TYR A 125 4.76 4.74 -13.70
CA TYR A 125 5.03 3.69 -14.69
C TYR A 125 4.14 3.81 -15.92
N PHE A 126 2.82 3.90 -15.70
CA PHE A 126 1.83 4.02 -16.76
C PHE A 126 2.12 5.22 -17.68
N GLN A 127 2.38 6.39 -17.12
CA GLN A 127 2.67 7.60 -17.88
C GLN A 127 3.95 7.48 -18.71
N ASN A 128 5.02 6.92 -18.12
CA ASN A 128 6.30 6.78 -18.79
C ASN A 128 6.26 5.71 -19.89
N THR A 129 5.63 4.58 -19.64
CA THR A 129 5.54 3.46 -20.59
C THR A 129 4.68 3.83 -21.80
N ASN A 130 3.55 4.48 -21.56
CA ASN A 130 2.58 4.81 -22.61
C ASN A 130 2.83 6.19 -23.25
N LYS A 131 3.85 6.95 -22.81
CA LYS A 131 4.14 8.31 -23.27
C LYS A 131 2.93 9.24 -23.15
N ILE A 132 2.24 9.14 -22.04
CA ILE A 132 1.04 9.91 -21.70
C ILE A 132 1.37 10.83 -20.52
N LYS A 133 0.74 11.98 -20.46
CA LYS A 133 0.75 12.85 -19.30
C LYS A 133 -0.65 12.83 -18.65
N LEU A 134 -0.71 12.50 -17.37
CA LEU A 134 -1.87 12.69 -16.51
C LEU A 134 -1.73 13.99 -15.71
N GLY A 135 -2.84 14.71 -15.57
CA GLY A 135 -2.92 15.88 -14.70
C GLY A 135 -1.85 16.94 -14.93
N SER A 136 -1.54 17.69 -13.89
CA SER A 136 -0.65 18.83 -13.92
C SER A 136 0.81 18.48 -13.59
N PHE A 137 1.05 17.47 -12.77
CA PHE A 137 2.40 17.09 -12.38
C PHE A 137 3.10 16.20 -13.43
N VAL A 138 4.42 16.33 -13.49
CA VAL A 138 5.26 15.48 -14.36
C VAL A 138 5.63 14.20 -13.60
N ALA A 139 5.34 13.05 -14.22
CA ALA A 139 5.73 11.76 -13.70
C ALA A 139 7.24 11.53 -13.89
N ARG A 140 7.98 11.45 -12.80
CA ARG A 140 9.44 11.20 -12.80
C ARG A 140 9.71 9.89 -12.06
N PRO A 141 10.38 8.91 -12.69
CA PRO A 141 10.81 7.68 -12.04
C PRO A 141 11.93 7.92 -11.03
#